data_9ca93e3e4f746ad8447618901fe6a776
#
_entry.id   9ca93e3e4f746ad8447618901fe6a776
#
_cell.length_a   1.000
_cell.length_b   1.000
_cell.length_c   1.000
_cell.angle_alpha   90.00
_cell.angle_beta   90.00
_cell.angle_gamma   90.00
#
_symmetry.space_group_name_H-M   'P 1'
#
loop_
_entity.id
_entity.type
_entity.pdbx_description
1 polymer ?
#
loop_
_entity_poly.entity_id
_entity_poly.type
_entity_poly.pdbx_seq_one_letter_code
_entity_poly.pdbx_strand_id
1 'polypeptide(L)' 'MYTMQVENMSCGHCVNAVTKAVQAVDAQAAVNVDLAQKTVKVESGAPLDAVAAAIVDAGYPVTARAAS' A
#
# COMPACT_ATOMS: atom_id res chain seq x y z
N MET A 1 12.34 1.88 -1.06
CA MET A 1 11.08 1.25 -1.52
C MET A 1 10.50 0.40 -0.39
N TYR A 2 9.22 0.48 -0.22
CA TYR A 2 8.52 -0.31 0.78
C TYR A 2 7.78 -1.45 0.11
N THR A 3 7.82 -2.63 0.71
CA THR A 3 7.06 -3.79 0.24
C THR A 3 6.16 -4.26 1.37
N MET A 4 4.87 -4.40 1.09
CA MET A 4 3.90 -4.79 2.10
C MET A 4 3.01 -5.90 1.54
N GLN A 5 2.70 -6.89 2.39
CA GLN A 5 1.66 -7.85 2.08
C GLN A 5 0.35 -7.34 2.64
N VAL A 6 -0.65 -7.25 1.78
CA VAL A 6 -1.94 -6.65 2.10
C VAL A 6 -3.04 -7.65 1.80
N GLU A 7 -3.94 -7.85 2.76
CA GLU A 7 -5.06 -8.75 2.61
C GLU A 7 -6.29 -8.01 2.06
N ASN A 8 -7.28 -8.77 1.63
CA ASN A 8 -8.56 -8.27 1.11
C ASN A 8 -8.46 -7.55 -0.23
N MET A 9 -7.33 -7.63 -0.92
CA MET A 9 -7.21 -7.08 -2.28
C MET A 9 -7.62 -8.16 -3.27
N SER A 10 -8.83 -8.07 -3.80
CA SER A 10 -9.34 -9.09 -4.71
C SER A 10 -9.78 -8.56 -6.07
N CYS A 11 -9.71 -7.24 -6.32
CA CYS A 11 -10.16 -6.68 -7.58
C CYS A 11 -9.53 -5.31 -7.85
N GLY A 12 -9.79 -4.75 -9.04
CA GLY A 12 -9.24 -3.46 -9.44
C GLY A 12 -9.64 -2.29 -8.55
N HIS A 13 -10.80 -2.35 -7.91
CA HIS A 13 -11.21 -1.32 -6.97
C HIS A 13 -10.27 -1.24 -5.77
N CYS A 14 -9.79 -2.38 -5.31
CA CYS A 14 -8.85 -2.44 -4.21
C CYS A 14 -7.52 -1.77 -4.58
N VAL A 15 -7.06 -1.97 -5.80
CA VAL A 15 -5.85 -1.31 -6.31
C VAL A 15 -5.99 0.20 -6.22
N ASN A 16 -7.12 0.73 -6.70
CA ASN A 16 -7.37 2.17 -6.67
C ASN A 16 -7.47 2.71 -5.25
N ALA A 17 -8.15 1.98 -4.37
CA ALA A 17 -8.31 2.40 -2.99
C ALA A 17 -6.97 2.46 -2.25
N VAL A 18 -6.14 1.45 -2.42
CA VAL A 18 -4.81 1.41 -1.82
C VAL A 18 -3.92 2.52 -2.38
N THR A 19 -3.94 2.71 -3.70
CA THR A 19 -3.16 3.77 -4.35
C THR A 19 -3.55 5.14 -3.80
N LYS A 20 -4.85 5.41 -3.71
CA LYS A 20 -5.33 6.69 -3.19
C LYS A 20 -4.98 6.88 -1.72
N ALA A 21 -5.04 5.82 -0.93
CA ALA A 21 -4.68 5.88 0.49
C ALA A 21 -3.20 6.28 0.65
N VAL A 22 -2.32 5.67 -0.13
CA VAL A 22 -0.90 6.01 -0.10
C VAL A 22 -0.66 7.43 -0.59
N GLN A 23 -1.33 7.84 -1.65
CA GLN A 23 -1.17 9.19 -2.19
C GLN A 23 -1.73 10.27 -1.27
N ALA A 24 -2.62 9.93 -0.36
CA ALA A 24 -3.07 10.85 0.67
C ALA A 24 -1.97 11.14 1.70
N VAL A 25 -1.05 10.20 1.89
CA VAL A 25 0.11 10.39 2.75
C VAL A 25 1.22 11.13 2.01
N ASP A 26 1.46 10.74 0.75
CA ASP A 26 2.48 11.35 -0.11
C ASP A 26 1.95 11.38 -1.54
N ALA A 27 1.59 12.55 -2.02
CA ALA A 27 1.01 12.73 -3.35
C ALA A 27 1.95 12.31 -4.48
N GLN A 28 3.26 12.25 -4.22
CA GLN A 28 4.26 11.87 -5.21
C GLN A 28 4.68 10.40 -5.09
N ALA A 29 4.05 9.64 -4.20
CA ALA A 29 4.38 8.24 -4.03
C ALA A 29 4.07 7.44 -5.30
N ALA A 30 5.00 6.57 -5.67
CA ALA A 30 4.77 5.60 -6.73
C ALA A 30 4.26 4.31 -6.09
N VAL A 31 3.11 3.82 -6.53
CA VAL A 31 2.46 2.65 -5.97
C VAL A 31 2.32 1.59 -7.05
N ASN A 32 2.77 0.38 -6.74
CA ASN A 32 2.64 -0.76 -7.62
C ASN A 32 1.98 -1.90 -6.84
N VAL A 33 0.83 -2.36 -7.30
CA VAL A 33 0.05 -3.39 -6.62
C VAL A 33 0.08 -4.68 -7.43
N ASP A 34 0.44 -5.78 -6.78
CA ASP A 34 0.42 -7.11 -7.37
C ASP A 34 -0.68 -7.93 -6.69
N LEU A 35 -1.80 -8.09 -7.37
CA LEU A 35 -2.94 -8.83 -6.82
C LEU A 35 -2.65 -10.32 -6.71
N ALA A 36 -1.85 -10.87 -7.62
CA ALA A 36 -1.53 -12.30 -7.60
C ALA A 36 -0.73 -12.67 -6.35
N GLN A 37 0.16 -11.79 -5.92
CA GLN A 37 1.00 -12.02 -4.74
C GLN A 37 0.50 -11.27 -3.50
N LYS A 38 -0.59 -10.53 -3.63
CA LYS A 38 -1.15 -9.72 -2.55
C LYS A 38 -0.12 -8.75 -1.95
N THR A 39 0.68 -8.17 -2.82
CA THR A 39 1.82 -7.34 -2.43
C THR A 39 1.64 -5.93 -2.97
N VAL A 40 1.97 -4.94 -2.15
CA VAL A 40 2.00 -3.53 -2.54
C VAL A 40 3.43 -3.03 -2.40
N LYS A 41 3.95 -2.44 -3.48
CA LYS A 41 5.26 -1.81 -3.48
C LYS A 41 5.08 -0.31 -3.60
N VAL A 42 5.72 0.43 -2.71
CA VAL A 42 5.58 1.89 -2.64
C VAL A 42 6.96 2.53 -2.63
N GLU A 43 7.17 3.48 -3.54
CA GLU A 43 8.32 4.38 -3.49
C GLU A 43 7.84 5.73 -2.98
N SER A 44 8.29 6.11 -1.79
CA SER A 44 7.82 7.31 -1.13
C SER A 44 8.86 7.82 -0.15
N GLY A 45 8.86 9.12 0.07
CA GLY A 45 9.65 9.73 1.14
C GLY A 45 8.97 9.69 2.49
N ALA A 46 7.72 9.26 2.55
CA ALA A 46 6.99 9.16 3.82
C ALA A 46 7.46 7.94 4.61
N PRO A 47 7.31 7.94 5.96
CA PRO A 47 7.66 6.78 6.77
C PRO A 47 6.81 5.55 6.41
N LEU A 48 7.41 4.37 6.48
CA LEU A 48 6.71 3.12 6.23
C LEU A 48 5.48 2.97 7.13
N ASP A 49 5.60 3.34 8.40
CA ASP A 49 4.48 3.25 9.34
C ASP A 49 3.29 4.09 8.89
N ALA A 50 3.53 5.30 8.38
CA ALA A 50 2.47 6.17 7.91
C ALA A 50 1.78 5.58 6.67
N VAL A 51 2.55 5.02 5.75
CA VAL A 51 2.02 4.39 4.54
C VAL A 51 1.20 3.15 4.92
N ALA A 52 1.74 2.30 5.79
CA ALA A 52 1.03 1.11 6.24
C ALA A 52 -0.26 1.46 6.98
N ALA A 53 -0.23 2.47 7.83
CA ALA A 53 -1.43 2.92 8.55
C ALA A 53 -2.51 3.41 7.59
N ALA A 54 -2.13 4.14 6.54
CA ALA A 54 -3.08 4.61 5.54
C ALA A 54 -3.77 3.45 4.83
N ILE A 55 -3.01 2.40 4.50
CA ILE A 55 -3.56 1.22 3.84
C ILE A 55 -4.53 0.48 4.78
N VAL A 56 -4.15 0.32 6.05
CA VAL A 56 -5.03 -0.32 7.05
C VAL A 56 -6.31 0.49 7.24
N ASP A 57 -6.21 1.82 7.30
CA ASP A 57 -7.38 2.69 7.44
C ASP A 57 -8.33 2.58 6.25
N ALA A 58 -7.82 2.23 5.07
CA ALA A 58 -8.65 2.02 3.89
C ALA A 58 -9.40 0.68 3.93
N GLY A 59 -9.16 -0.16 4.94
CA GLY A 59 -9.82 -1.44 5.10
C GLY A 59 -9.01 -2.63 4.59
N TYR A 60 -7.71 -2.47 4.39
CA TYR A 60 -6.84 -3.51 3.86
C TYR A 60 -5.74 -3.83 4.87
N PRO A 61 -5.90 -4.90 5.66
CA PRO A 61 -4.89 -5.24 6.68
C PRO A 61 -3.53 -5.52 6.05
N VAL A 62 -2.50 -4.96 6.67
CA VAL A 62 -1.10 -5.21 6.28
C VAL A 62 -0.55 -6.31 7.19
N THR A 63 -0.23 -7.46 6.61
CA THR A 63 0.23 -8.63 7.37
C THR A 63 1.73 -8.72 7.46
N ALA A 64 2.45 -8.12 6.53
CA ALA A 64 3.91 -8.06 6.57
C ALA A 64 4.36 -6.77 5.87
N ARG A 65 5.45 -6.19 6.33
CA ARG A 65 6.01 -4.99 5.72
C ARG A 65 7.52 -4.98 5.84
N ALA A 66 8.17 -4.46 4.82
CA ALA A 66 9.62 -4.34 4.76
C ALA A 66 10.01 -3.06 4.03
N ALA A 67 11.08 -2.43 4.48
CA ALA A 67 11.70 -1.29 3.81
C ALA A 67 13.03 -1.72 3.21
N SER A 68 13.31 -1.23 2.01
CA SER A 68 14.58 -1.53 1.36
C SER A 68 15.14 -0.30 0.67
#